data_1bc0e3c38e68f66b37dab6e03bc0399b
#
_entry.id   1bc0e3c38e68f66b37dab6e03bc0399b
#
_cell.length_a   1.000
_cell.length_b   1.000
_cell.length_c   1.000
_cell.angle_alpha   90.00
_cell.angle_beta   90.00
_cell.angle_gamma   90.00
#
_symmetry.space_group_name_H-M   'P 1'
#
loop_
_entity.id
_entity.type
_entity.pdbx_description
1 polymer ?
#
loop_
_entity_poly.entity_id
_entity_poly.type
_entity_poly.pdbx_seq_one_letter_code
_entity_poly.pdbx_strand_id
1 'polypeptide(L)'
;QILIDSRPVFSALSGVYGLEQIPASMIERVEVMRGGGSALFGSSAIAGTINIITKEPLRNSGQLSHTITSIGGSSAFDNNTSLNASLVTDDHRAGLYIFGQNRHRSGYDYDGDGFTELPKLKNQTVGFRSYLKTSTYSKLTFEYHHMQEFRRGGDMLDRPPHEAHIAEQLQHSIDGGSLKYDYFSPNEKNRLSVFASAANTDRDSYYGPGNDPLKAYG
;
A
#
# COMPACT_ATOMS: atom_id res chain seq x y z
N GLN A 1 -5.65 -6.25 12.32
CA GLN A 1 -6.21 -5.68 11.08
C GLN A 1 -5.44 -4.43 10.66
N ILE A 2 -5.22 -4.25 9.33
CA ILE A 2 -4.61 -3.05 8.78
C ILE A 2 -5.70 -2.18 8.16
N LEU A 3 -5.64 -0.89 8.49
CA LEU A 3 -6.58 0.14 8.04
C LEU A 3 -5.82 1.27 7.34
N ILE A 4 -6.42 1.89 6.35
CA ILE A 4 -6.02 3.20 5.82
C ILE A 4 -7.17 4.16 6.10
N ASP A 5 -6.88 5.25 6.82
CA ASP A 5 -7.87 6.25 7.25
C ASP A 5 -9.13 5.61 7.88
N SER A 6 -8.90 4.66 8.80
CA SER A 6 -9.93 3.90 9.53
C SER A 6 -10.77 2.94 8.66
N ARG A 7 -10.31 2.60 7.45
CA ARG A 7 -11.00 1.69 6.53
C ARG A 7 -10.15 0.44 6.29
N PRO A 8 -10.72 -0.77 6.34
CA PRO A 8 -9.99 -1.99 6.03
C PRO A 8 -9.48 -1.97 4.58
N VAL A 9 -8.20 -2.28 4.39
CA VAL A 9 -7.58 -2.25 3.06
C VAL A 9 -7.26 -3.64 2.56
N PHE A 10 -6.95 -4.56 3.48
CA PHE A 10 -6.48 -5.89 3.11
C PHE A 10 -7.27 -6.98 3.83
N SER A 11 -7.55 -8.07 3.13
CA SER A 11 -7.97 -9.32 3.75
C SER A 11 -6.81 -9.97 4.52
N ALA A 12 -7.09 -10.89 5.44
CA ALA A 12 -6.10 -11.48 6.35
C ALA A 12 -4.85 -12.08 5.64
N LEU A 13 -5.01 -12.66 4.45
CA LEU A 13 -3.89 -13.25 3.69
C LEU A 13 -3.03 -12.21 2.99
N SER A 14 -3.60 -11.13 2.48
CA SER A 14 -2.87 -10.03 1.86
C SER A 14 -2.23 -9.10 2.89
N GLY A 15 -2.63 -9.17 4.16
CA GLY A 15 -2.11 -8.31 5.23
C GLY A 15 -0.64 -8.53 5.56
N VAL A 16 -0.11 -9.73 5.34
CA VAL A 16 1.30 -10.05 5.65
C VAL A 16 2.26 -9.37 4.66
N TYR A 17 1.87 -9.28 3.38
CA TYR A 17 2.70 -8.68 2.34
C TYR A 17 2.29 -7.24 2.00
N GLY A 18 1.11 -6.81 2.43
CA GLY A 18 0.52 -5.54 2.01
C GLY A 18 1.16 -4.28 2.61
N LEU A 19 1.85 -4.39 3.77
CA LEU A 19 2.47 -3.23 4.41
C LEU A 19 3.63 -2.63 3.59
N GLU A 20 4.41 -3.45 2.93
CA GLU A 20 5.52 -2.98 2.08
C GLU A 20 5.05 -2.26 0.80
N GLN A 21 3.78 -2.44 0.45
CA GLN A 21 3.17 -1.84 -0.74
C GLN A 21 2.76 -0.38 -0.52
N ILE A 22 2.60 0.02 0.74
CA ILE A 22 2.16 1.38 1.08
C ILE A 22 3.36 2.33 1.04
N PRO A 23 3.38 3.31 0.12
CA PRO A 23 4.48 4.25 0.04
C PRO A 23 4.59 5.08 1.33
N ALA A 24 5.78 5.09 1.94
CA ALA A 24 6.03 5.92 3.13
C ALA A 24 5.73 7.41 2.88
N SER A 25 5.86 7.85 1.62
CA SER A 25 5.57 9.23 1.22
C SER A 25 4.10 9.63 1.42
N MET A 26 3.15 8.68 1.36
CA MET A 26 1.73 8.97 1.59
C MET A 26 1.34 8.97 3.07
N ILE A 27 2.20 8.47 3.95
CA ILE A 27 1.88 8.29 5.37
C ILE A 27 2.12 9.59 6.13
N GLU A 28 1.10 10.06 6.83
CA GLU A 28 1.22 11.14 7.82
C GLU A 28 1.69 10.57 9.16
N ARG A 29 0.98 9.55 9.66
CA ARG A 29 1.28 8.83 10.90
C ARG A 29 0.67 7.44 10.91
N VAL A 30 1.15 6.61 11.82
CA VAL A 30 0.61 5.28 12.08
C VAL A 30 0.08 5.23 13.51
N GLU A 31 -1.17 4.81 13.65
CA GLU A 31 -1.85 4.61 14.92
C GLU A 31 -1.97 3.11 15.20
N VAL A 32 -1.45 2.66 16.34
CA VAL A 32 -1.52 1.25 16.73
C VAL A 32 -2.43 1.10 17.93
N MET A 33 -3.52 0.39 17.76
CA MET A 33 -4.42 0.00 18.84
C MET A 33 -4.17 -1.47 19.19
N ARG A 34 -3.76 -1.71 20.43
CA ARG A 34 -3.53 -3.04 20.98
C ARG A 34 -4.81 -3.54 21.65
N GLY A 35 -5.14 -4.82 21.43
CA GLY A 35 -6.37 -5.42 21.99
C GLY A 35 -7.56 -5.33 21.04
N GLY A 36 -8.71 -5.77 21.50
CA GLY A 36 -9.90 -5.93 20.68
C GLY A 36 -10.47 -4.63 20.14
N GLY A 37 -10.39 -4.46 18.81
CA GLY A 37 -11.01 -3.38 18.06
C GLY A 37 -12.26 -3.79 17.28
N SER A 38 -12.74 -5.01 17.51
CA SER A 38 -13.82 -5.63 16.71
C SER A 38 -15.14 -4.87 16.73
N ALA A 39 -15.43 -4.15 17.81
CA ALA A 39 -16.63 -3.33 17.90
C ALA A 39 -16.63 -2.13 16.93
N LEU A 40 -15.44 -1.63 16.58
CA LEU A 40 -15.27 -0.48 15.69
C LEU A 40 -14.92 -0.89 14.26
N PHE A 41 -14.14 -1.95 14.09
CA PHE A 41 -13.49 -2.29 12.82
C PHE A 41 -13.81 -3.71 12.30
N GLY A 42 -14.72 -4.41 12.98
CA GLY A 42 -15.18 -5.75 12.60
C GLY A 42 -14.33 -6.90 13.15
N SER A 43 -14.73 -8.12 12.82
CA SER A 43 -14.17 -9.35 13.39
C SER A 43 -12.67 -9.55 13.18
N SER A 44 -12.10 -8.99 12.13
CA SER A 44 -10.66 -9.08 11.82
C SER A 44 -9.77 -8.30 12.79
N ALA A 45 -10.36 -7.44 13.66
CA ALA A 45 -9.63 -6.58 14.58
C ALA A 45 -9.52 -7.16 16.01
N ILE A 46 -9.62 -8.48 16.19
CA ILE A 46 -9.60 -9.15 17.49
C ILE A 46 -8.27 -8.93 18.23
N ALA A 47 -7.15 -9.03 17.52
CA ALA A 47 -5.81 -8.88 18.11
C ALA A 47 -5.32 -7.42 18.13
N GLY A 48 -6.02 -6.51 17.49
CA GLY A 48 -5.68 -5.10 17.36
C GLY A 48 -5.74 -4.56 15.95
N THR A 49 -5.45 -3.27 15.82
CA THR A 49 -5.44 -2.58 14.52
C THR A 49 -4.18 -1.73 14.34
N ILE A 50 -3.70 -1.68 13.11
CA ILE A 50 -2.72 -0.71 12.63
C ILE A 50 -3.46 0.20 11.65
N ASN A 51 -3.66 1.46 12.02
CA ASN A 51 -4.34 2.45 11.20
C ASN A 51 -3.33 3.42 10.62
N ILE A 52 -3.18 3.40 9.31
CA ILE A 52 -2.29 4.28 8.56
C ILE A 52 -3.09 5.51 8.17
N ILE A 53 -2.69 6.66 8.70
CA ILE A 53 -3.30 7.94 8.37
C ILE A 53 -2.54 8.55 7.21
N THR A 54 -3.24 8.87 6.14
CA THR A 54 -2.65 9.45 4.93
C THR A 54 -2.53 10.96 5.03
N LYS A 55 -1.52 11.52 4.33
CA LYS A 55 -1.31 12.97 4.26
C LYS A 55 -2.49 13.68 3.61
N GLU A 56 -2.86 14.81 4.19
CA GLU A 56 -3.79 15.75 3.56
C GLU A 56 -3.02 16.89 2.86
N PRO A 57 -3.51 17.39 1.71
CA PRO A 57 -2.94 18.57 1.08
C PRO A 57 -3.28 19.82 1.91
N LEU A 58 -2.31 20.34 2.65
CA LEU A 58 -2.47 21.52 3.51
C LEU A 58 -1.79 22.77 2.94
N ARG A 59 -0.79 22.57 2.08
CA ARG A 59 0.01 23.63 1.42
C ARG A 59 0.60 23.13 0.13
N ASN A 60 0.94 24.04 -0.77
CA ASN A 60 1.65 23.72 -2.00
C ASN A 60 3.04 23.17 -1.66
N SER A 61 3.36 21.99 -2.14
CA SER A 61 4.66 21.34 -1.91
C SER A 61 4.91 20.27 -2.96
N GLY A 62 6.17 19.93 -3.16
CA GLY A 62 6.57 18.81 -4.01
C GLY A 62 7.87 18.21 -3.47
N GLN A 63 7.97 16.88 -3.57
CA GLN A 63 9.15 16.14 -3.16
C GLN A 63 9.38 14.99 -4.13
N LEU A 64 10.61 14.89 -4.62
CA LEU A 64 11.13 13.73 -5.34
C LEU A 64 12.25 13.13 -4.50
N SER A 65 12.22 11.82 -4.30
CA SER A 65 13.24 11.09 -3.56
C SER A 65 13.67 9.87 -4.35
N HIS A 66 14.97 9.61 -4.35
CA HIS A 66 15.54 8.38 -4.89
C HIS A 66 16.53 7.80 -3.88
N THR A 67 16.31 6.55 -3.50
CA THR A 67 17.16 5.84 -2.53
C THR A 67 17.71 4.60 -3.19
N ILE A 68 19.02 4.42 -3.10
CA ILE A 68 19.73 3.22 -3.53
C ILE A 68 20.33 2.57 -2.29
N THR A 69 19.98 1.32 -2.02
CA THR A 69 20.51 0.54 -0.91
C THR A 69 21.26 -0.66 -1.46
N SER A 70 22.56 -0.78 -1.13
CA SER A 70 23.32 -2.01 -1.38
C SER A 70 22.98 -3.04 -0.31
N ILE A 71 22.70 -4.26 -0.73
CA ILE A 71 22.30 -5.36 0.14
C ILE A 71 23.53 -6.21 0.43
N GLY A 72 23.89 -6.36 1.71
CA GLY A 72 24.99 -7.20 2.16
C GLY A 72 26.37 -6.81 1.60
N GLY A 73 26.54 -5.59 1.07
CA GLY A 73 27.78 -5.20 0.39
C GLY A 73 28.01 -5.88 -0.96
N SER A 74 27.00 -6.56 -1.48
CA SER A 74 27.01 -7.29 -2.76
C SER A 74 26.62 -6.40 -3.94
N SER A 75 26.51 -7.01 -5.13
CA SER A 75 25.94 -6.39 -6.33
C SER A 75 24.41 -6.33 -6.34
N ALA A 76 23.75 -6.79 -5.27
CA ALA A 76 22.30 -6.69 -5.13
C ALA A 76 21.92 -5.30 -4.59
N PHE A 77 20.96 -4.67 -5.26
CA PHE A 77 20.52 -3.32 -4.92
C PHE A 77 19.00 -3.27 -4.74
N ASP A 78 18.58 -2.40 -3.85
CA ASP A 78 17.19 -1.95 -3.72
C ASP A 78 17.12 -0.48 -4.12
N ASN A 79 16.45 -0.20 -5.23
CA ASN A 79 16.26 1.12 -5.78
C ASN A 79 14.81 1.55 -5.54
N ASN A 80 14.61 2.67 -4.87
CA ASN A 80 13.29 3.19 -4.58
C ASN A 80 13.20 4.67 -5.00
N THR A 81 12.35 4.96 -5.96
CA THR A 81 12.02 6.32 -6.39
C THR A 81 10.62 6.64 -5.91
N SER A 82 10.44 7.76 -5.22
CA SER A 82 9.13 8.24 -4.80
C SER A 82 8.94 9.72 -5.16
N LEU A 83 7.72 10.03 -5.56
CA LEU A 83 7.25 11.38 -5.85
C LEU A 83 6.03 11.66 -5.01
N ASN A 84 5.93 12.86 -4.45
CA ASN A 84 4.68 13.38 -3.94
C ASN A 84 4.57 14.88 -4.22
N ALA A 85 3.34 15.34 -4.43
CA ALA A 85 3.04 16.75 -4.61
C ALA A 85 1.69 17.10 -3.99
N SER A 86 1.60 18.29 -3.47
CA SER A 86 0.40 18.85 -2.85
C SER A 86 0.11 20.22 -3.48
N LEU A 87 -1.11 20.38 -3.94
CA LEU A 87 -1.65 21.62 -4.49
C LEU A 87 -2.87 22.01 -3.69
N VAL A 88 -2.92 23.26 -3.27
CA VAL A 88 -4.02 23.79 -2.46
C VAL A 88 -4.40 25.16 -3.00
N THR A 89 -5.70 25.43 -3.13
CA THR A 89 -6.20 26.76 -3.52
C THR A 89 -5.92 27.79 -2.43
N ASP A 90 -5.74 29.06 -2.80
CA ASP A 90 -5.40 30.14 -1.86
C ASP A 90 -6.46 30.32 -0.75
N ASP A 91 -7.72 30.04 -1.06
CA ASP A 91 -8.83 30.06 -0.10
C ASP A 91 -8.95 28.76 0.72
N HIS A 92 -8.04 27.80 0.54
CA HIS A 92 -8.05 26.48 1.17
C HIS A 92 -9.39 25.72 1.03
N ARG A 93 -10.15 25.99 -0.04
CA ARG A 93 -11.42 25.30 -0.31
C ARG A 93 -11.22 23.99 -1.06
N ALA A 94 -10.16 23.88 -1.83
CA ALA A 94 -9.83 22.65 -2.54
C ALA A 94 -8.35 22.30 -2.38
N GLY A 95 -8.06 21.03 -2.37
CA GLY A 95 -6.69 20.53 -2.35
C GLY A 95 -6.57 19.18 -3.05
N LEU A 96 -5.40 18.94 -3.63
CA LEU A 96 -5.02 17.71 -4.30
C LEU A 96 -3.64 17.29 -3.81
N TYR A 97 -3.53 16.07 -3.33
CA TYR A 97 -2.28 15.38 -3.02
C TYR A 97 -2.13 14.23 -4.00
N ILE A 98 -1.00 14.19 -4.70
CA ILE A 98 -0.62 13.07 -5.58
C ILE A 98 0.63 12.41 -5.03
N PHE A 99 0.74 11.11 -5.20
CA PHE A 99 1.92 10.34 -4.82
C PHE A 99 2.18 9.21 -5.80
N GLY A 100 3.44 8.84 -5.90
CA GLY A 100 3.88 7.72 -6.71
C GLY A 100 5.15 7.09 -6.14
N GLN A 101 5.31 5.80 -6.37
CA GLN A 101 6.50 5.04 -6.00
C GLN A 101 6.82 4.04 -7.08
N ASN A 102 8.11 3.88 -7.36
CA ASN A 102 8.65 2.78 -8.16
C ASN A 102 9.86 2.20 -7.43
N ARG A 103 9.72 0.96 -6.98
CA ARG A 103 10.75 0.23 -6.24
C ARG A 103 11.14 -1.02 -7.00
N HIS A 104 12.41 -1.25 -7.10
CA HIS A 104 12.99 -2.43 -7.71
C HIS A 104 14.14 -2.94 -6.84
N ARG A 105 13.99 -4.16 -6.32
CA ARG A 105 15.00 -4.86 -5.53
C ARG A 105 15.47 -6.10 -6.28
N SER A 106 16.77 -6.31 -6.35
CA SER A 106 17.37 -7.56 -6.81
C SER A 106 17.10 -8.67 -5.79
N GLY A 107 16.97 -9.91 -6.25
CA GLY A 107 17.04 -11.07 -5.35
C GLY A 107 18.42 -11.14 -4.71
N TYR A 108 18.50 -11.59 -3.46
CA TYR A 108 19.73 -11.70 -2.72
C TYR A 108 19.80 -13.04 -2.00
N ASP A 109 20.84 -13.78 -2.31
CA ASP A 109 21.26 -15.05 -1.70
C ASP A 109 22.43 -14.71 -0.78
N TYR A 110 22.25 -14.88 0.53
CA TYR A 110 23.22 -14.49 1.55
C TYR A 110 24.32 -15.51 1.74
N ASP A 111 23.97 -16.78 1.75
CA ASP A 111 24.89 -17.88 2.08
C ASP A 111 25.46 -18.61 0.86
N GLY A 112 24.97 -18.27 -0.36
CA GLY A 112 25.47 -18.78 -1.62
C GLY A 112 24.98 -20.19 -1.96
N ASP A 113 23.86 -20.62 -1.35
CA ASP A 113 23.29 -21.95 -1.59
C ASP A 113 22.38 -21.99 -2.85
N GLY A 114 22.19 -20.85 -3.51
CA GLY A 114 21.40 -20.70 -4.71
C GLY A 114 19.94 -20.33 -4.45
N PHE A 115 19.52 -20.23 -3.19
CA PHE A 115 18.20 -19.78 -2.79
C PHE A 115 18.25 -18.36 -2.21
N THR A 116 17.24 -17.58 -2.46
CA THR A 116 17.21 -16.18 -2.03
C THR A 116 16.57 -16.02 -0.65
N GLU A 117 17.29 -15.42 0.33
CA GLU A 117 16.71 -14.95 1.58
C GLU A 117 15.91 -13.65 1.39
N LEU A 118 16.29 -12.83 0.41
CA LEU A 118 15.52 -11.67 0.04
C LEU A 118 15.01 -11.81 -1.40
N PRO A 119 13.70 -11.89 -1.60
CA PRO A 119 13.14 -12.07 -2.92
C PRO A 119 13.35 -10.84 -3.83
N LYS A 120 13.44 -11.08 -5.13
CA LYS A 120 13.31 -10.04 -6.15
C LYS A 120 11.96 -9.37 -6.01
N LEU A 121 11.95 -8.03 -6.06
CA LEU A 121 10.76 -7.21 -5.88
C LEU A 121 10.66 -6.15 -6.97
N LYS A 122 9.49 -6.00 -7.54
CA LYS A 122 9.07 -4.80 -8.31
C LYS A 122 7.78 -4.32 -7.70
N ASN A 123 7.74 -3.07 -7.29
CA ASN A 123 6.54 -2.45 -6.75
C ASN A 123 6.34 -1.09 -7.42
N GLN A 124 5.13 -0.87 -7.92
CA GLN A 124 4.71 0.40 -8.51
C GLN A 124 3.41 0.82 -7.87
N THR A 125 3.38 2.04 -7.39
CA THR A 125 2.18 2.61 -6.77
C THR A 125 1.97 4.02 -7.29
N VAL A 126 0.74 4.35 -7.61
CA VAL A 126 0.31 5.71 -7.93
C VAL A 126 -1.04 5.97 -7.29
N GLY A 127 -1.26 7.17 -6.82
CA GLY A 127 -2.54 7.54 -6.24
C GLY A 127 -2.67 9.02 -5.99
N PHE A 128 -3.87 9.39 -5.60
CA PHE A 128 -4.17 10.76 -5.21
C PHE A 128 -5.24 10.82 -4.12
N ARG A 129 -5.25 11.93 -3.42
CA ARG A 129 -6.30 12.33 -2.48
C ARG A 129 -6.66 13.78 -2.76
N SER A 130 -7.93 14.06 -2.90
CA SER A 130 -8.45 15.41 -3.10
C SER A 130 -9.52 15.74 -2.08
N TYR A 131 -9.65 17.01 -1.76
CA TYR A 131 -10.79 17.49 -1.00
C TYR A 131 -11.41 18.75 -1.63
N LEU A 132 -12.69 18.90 -1.36
CA LEU A 132 -13.45 20.10 -1.69
C LEU A 132 -14.33 20.48 -0.48
N LYS A 133 -14.14 21.68 0.06
CA LYS A 133 -15.06 22.27 1.05
C LYS A 133 -16.28 22.81 0.29
N THR A 134 -17.38 22.09 0.36
CA THR A 134 -18.63 22.45 -0.30
C THR A 134 -19.34 23.60 0.42
N SER A 135 -19.04 23.76 1.71
CA SER A 135 -19.43 24.93 2.54
C SER A 135 -18.41 25.13 3.68
N THR A 136 -18.64 26.13 4.54
CA THR A 136 -17.84 26.34 5.76
C THR A 136 -17.91 25.13 6.70
N TYR A 137 -19.00 24.37 6.65
CA TYR A 137 -19.28 23.27 7.55
C TYR A 137 -19.22 21.90 6.89
N SER A 138 -18.88 21.81 5.62
CA SER A 138 -18.89 20.54 4.90
C SER A 138 -17.70 20.37 3.99
N LYS A 139 -17.18 19.11 3.94
CA LYS A 139 -16.02 18.69 3.15
C LYS A 139 -16.33 17.38 2.45
N LEU A 140 -16.06 17.34 1.16
CA LEU A 140 -16.02 16.13 0.36
C LEU A 140 -14.55 15.73 0.18
N THR A 141 -14.24 14.46 0.37
CA THR A 141 -12.91 13.90 0.14
C THR A 141 -13.02 12.72 -0.82
N PHE A 142 -12.16 12.69 -1.82
CA PHE A 142 -12.05 11.60 -2.78
C PHE A 142 -10.63 11.08 -2.82
N GLU A 143 -10.48 9.75 -2.87
CA GLU A 143 -9.19 9.06 -2.90
C GLU A 143 -9.23 7.94 -3.92
N TYR A 144 -8.10 7.74 -4.58
CA TYR A 144 -7.85 6.59 -5.44
C TYR A 144 -6.38 6.24 -5.41
N HIS A 145 -6.11 4.94 -5.47
CA HIS A 145 -4.75 4.43 -5.67
C HIS A 145 -4.78 3.14 -6.48
N HIS A 146 -3.71 2.96 -7.24
CA HIS A 146 -3.40 1.75 -7.97
C HIS A 146 -2.01 1.26 -7.54
N MET A 147 -1.91 -0.03 -7.23
CA MET A 147 -0.66 -0.68 -6.82
C MET A 147 -0.45 -1.95 -7.62
N GLN A 148 0.78 -2.14 -8.09
CA GLN A 148 1.23 -3.38 -8.70
C GLN A 148 2.47 -3.87 -7.97
N GLU A 149 2.50 -5.14 -7.64
CA GLU A 149 3.67 -5.79 -7.05
C GLU A 149 3.94 -7.11 -7.76
N PHE A 150 5.21 -7.35 -8.05
CA PHE A 150 5.75 -8.63 -8.43
C PHE A 150 6.86 -9.00 -7.45
N ARG A 151 6.75 -10.18 -6.85
CA ARG A 151 7.74 -10.74 -5.92
C ARG A 151 8.12 -12.14 -6.38
N ARG A 152 9.41 -12.46 -6.38
CA ARG A 152 9.92 -13.77 -6.78
C ARG A 152 11.08 -14.16 -5.87
N GLY A 153 10.93 -15.22 -5.08
CA GLY A 153 11.92 -15.84 -4.22
C GLY A 153 12.15 -17.31 -4.58
N GLY A 154 13.09 -17.92 -3.89
CA GLY A 154 13.57 -19.28 -4.15
C GLY A 154 14.78 -19.27 -5.07
N ASP A 155 14.91 -20.30 -5.88
CA ASP A 155 16.00 -20.44 -6.85
C ASP A 155 15.58 -20.15 -8.30
N MET A 156 16.53 -20.19 -9.24
CA MET A 156 16.30 -20.01 -10.69
C MET A 156 15.38 -18.82 -11.00
N LEU A 157 15.70 -17.63 -10.45
CA LEU A 157 14.86 -16.43 -10.54
C LEU A 157 14.58 -15.95 -11.96
N ASP A 158 15.34 -16.41 -12.94
CA ASP A 158 15.19 -16.07 -14.36
C ASP A 158 14.26 -17.03 -15.12
N ARG A 159 13.78 -18.09 -14.45
CA ARG A 159 12.88 -19.09 -15.01
C ARG A 159 11.47 -18.94 -14.45
N PRO A 160 10.46 -19.45 -15.14
CA PRO A 160 9.11 -19.59 -14.59
C PRO A 160 9.14 -20.37 -13.26
N PRO A 161 8.27 -20.07 -12.30
CA PRO A 161 8.33 -20.66 -10.96
C PRO A 161 8.14 -22.18 -10.96
N HIS A 162 7.42 -22.74 -11.92
CA HIS A 162 7.22 -24.19 -12.07
C HIS A 162 8.46 -24.94 -12.62
N GLU A 163 9.46 -24.25 -13.10
CA GLU A 163 10.74 -24.81 -13.55
C GLU A 163 11.83 -24.76 -12.47
N ALA A 164 11.60 -24.00 -11.39
CA ALA A 164 12.53 -23.90 -10.27
C ALA A 164 12.45 -25.11 -9.35
N HIS A 165 13.47 -25.38 -8.53
CA HIS A 165 13.40 -26.42 -7.50
C HIS A 165 12.41 -26.04 -6.39
N ILE A 166 12.49 -24.79 -5.92
CA ILE A 166 11.54 -24.18 -4.99
C ILE A 166 11.31 -22.74 -5.41
N ALA A 167 10.05 -22.35 -5.50
CA ALA A 167 9.67 -21.00 -5.86
C ALA A 167 8.57 -20.44 -4.97
N GLU A 168 8.72 -19.17 -4.64
CA GLU A 168 7.66 -18.30 -4.20
C GLU A 168 7.49 -17.19 -5.24
N GLN A 169 6.31 -17.07 -5.83
CA GLN A 169 6.00 -15.96 -6.72
C GLN A 169 4.64 -15.38 -6.36
N LEU A 170 4.61 -14.06 -6.29
CA LEU A 170 3.41 -13.28 -6.06
C LEU A 170 3.32 -12.18 -7.10
N GLN A 171 2.16 -12.03 -7.68
CA GLN A 171 1.80 -10.89 -8.51
C GLN A 171 0.48 -10.32 -8.02
N HIS A 172 0.48 -9.04 -7.66
CA HIS A 172 -0.70 -8.35 -7.18
C HIS A 172 -0.98 -7.14 -8.06
N SER A 173 -2.27 -6.90 -8.33
CA SER A 173 -2.79 -5.65 -8.85
C SER A 173 -3.95 -5.23 -7.95
N ILE A 174 -3.83 -4.06 -7.34
CA ILE A 174 -4.80 -3.56 -6.37
C ILE A 174 -5.26 -2.17 -6.80
N ASP A 175 -6.55 -2.01 -6.97
CA ASP A 175 -7.23 -0.74 -7.17
C ASP A 175 -8.07 -0.43 -5.94
N GLY A 176 -7.87 0.73 -5.35
CA GLY A 176 -8.64 1.16 -4.18
C GLY A 176 -9.12 2.58 -4.33
N GLY A 177 -10.34 2.82 -3.88
CA GLY A 177 -10.90 4.16 -3.90
C GLY A 177 -11.92 4.41 -2.81
N SER A 178 -12.13 5.68 -2.48
CA SER A 178 -13.13 6.07 -1.50
C SER A 178 -13.67 7.47 -1.71
N LEU A 179 -14.89 7.65 -1.29
CA LEU A 179 -15.58 8.93 -1.23
C LEU A 179 -16.07 9.14 0.19
N LYS A 180 -15.80 10.32 0.77
CA LYS A 180 -16.23 10.68 2.12
C LYS A 180 -16.84 12.06 2.12
N TYR A 181 -17.98 12.20 2.79
CA TYR A 181 -18.61 13.48 3.06
C TYR A 181 -18.67 13.71 4.57
N ASP A 182 -18.07 14.79 5.04
CA ASP A 182 -18.11 15.26 6.42
C ASP A 182 -18.95 16.55 6.50
N TYR A 183 -19.86 16.58 7.47
CA TYR A 183 -20.65 17.77 7.82
C TYR A 183 -20.56 18.04 9.32
N PHE A 184 -20.33 19.27 9.70
CA PHE A 184 -20.33 19.77 11.07
C PHE A 184 -21.47 20.77 11.21
N SER A 185 -22.28 20.62 12.27
CA SER A 185 -23.32 21.63 12.52
C SER A 185 -22.69 22.99 12.89
N PRO A 186 -23.34 24.14 12.55
CA PRO A 186 -22.82 25.46 12.89
C PRO A 186 -22.54 25.69 14.39
N ASN A 187 -23.22 24.96 15.27
CA ASN A 187 -23.01 25.02 16.70
C ASN A 187 -21.95 24.02 17.21
N GLU A 188 -21.24 23.32 16.30
CA GLU A 188 -20.19 22.32 16.57
C GLU A 188 -20.62 21.13 17.46
N LYS A 189 -21.91 20.99 17.74
CA LYS A 189 -22.40 19.91 18.62
C LYS A 189 -22.65 18.60 17.89
N ASN A 190 -22.87 18.66 16.56
CA ASN A 190 -23.16 17.45 15.78
C ASN A 190 -22.18 17.33 14.61
N ARG A 191 -21.72 16.12 14.38
CA ARG A 191 -20.94 15.74 13.22
C ARG A 191 -21.63 14.58 12.50
N LEU A 192 -21.76 14.69 11.19
CA LEU A 192 -22.16 13.59 10.32
C LEU A 192 -20.98 13.25 9.40
N SER A 193 -20.60 12.00 9.35
CA SER A 193 -19.65 11.48 8.37
C SER A 193 -20.28 10.31 7.64
N VAL A 194 -20.33 10.41 6.31
CA VAL A 194 -20.76 9.33 5.42
C VAL A 194 -19.63 9.00 4.48
N PHE A 195 -19.33 7.72 4.31
CA PHE A 195 -18.29 7.29 3.38
C PHE A 195 -18.69 6.02 2.65
N ALA A 196 -18.13 5.86 1.44
CA ALA A 196 -18.15 4.64 0.66
C ALA A 196 -16.72 4.35 0.21
N SER A 197 -16.34 3.09 0.21
CA SER A 197 -15.04 2.63 -0.31
C SER A 197 -15.20 1.34 -1.07
N ALA A 198 -14.37 1.16 -2.09
CA ALA A 198 -14.28 -0.07 -2.86
C ALA A 198 -12.81 -0.39 -3.12
N ALA A 199 -12.49 -1.67 -3.13
CA ALA A 199 -11.19 -2.18 -3.55
C ALA A 199 -11.38 -3.41 -4.42
N ASN A 200 -10.57 -3.50 -5.46
CA ASN A 200 -10.44 -4.68 -6.30
C ASN A 200 -9.01 -5.19 -6.16
N THR A 201 -8.86 -6.50 -5.95
CA THR A 201 -7.54 -7.13 -5.84
C THR A 201 -7.50 -8.32 -6.78
N ASP A 202 -6.57 -8.27 -7.71
CA ASP A 202 -6.20 -9.39 -8.56
C ASP A 202 -4.86 -9.95 -8.07
N ARG A 203 -4.81 -11.27 -7.87
CA ARG A 203 -3.64 -11.93 -7.29
C ARG A 203 -3.36 -13.25 -7.94
N ASP A 204 -2.16 -13.37 -8.52
CA ASP A 204 -1.56 -14.62 -8.91
C ASP A 204 -0.49 -15.04 -7.91
N SER A 205 -0.52 -16.30 -7.48
CA SER A 205 0.48 -16.79 -6.53
C SER A 205 0.91 -18.22 -6.86
N TYR A 206 2.21 -18.46 -6.67
CA TYR A 206 2.81 -19.77 -6.78
C TYR A 206 3.68 -20.02 -5.55
N TYR A 207 3.48 -21.17 -4.91
CA TYR A 207 4.28 -21.59 -3.76
C TYR A 207 4.58 -23.11 -3.87
N GLY A 208 5.83 -23.47 -3.79
CA GLY A 208 6.23 -24.85 -3.67
C GLY A 208 7.35 -25.29 -4.60
N PRO A 209 7.60 -26.62 -4.62
CA PRO A 209 8.59 -27.19 -5.51
C PRO A 209 8.13 -27.08 -6.97
N GLY A 210 9.08 -26.83 -7.85
CA GLY A 210 8.92 -26.91 -9.28
C GLY A 210 8.73 -28.34 -9.76
N ASN A 211 8.64 -28.49 -11.09
CA ASN A 211 8.40 -29.76 -11.79
C ASN A 211 7.03 -30.41 -11.55
N ASP A 212 6.06 -29.66 -11.09
CA ASP A 212 4.68 -30.12 -11.08
C ASP A 212 3.85 -29.32 -12.11
N PRO A 213 3.68 -29.82 -13.34
CA PRO A 213 2.92 -29.14 -14.39
C PRO A 213 1.42 -29.00 -14.06
N LEU A 214 0.95 -29.67 -13.00
CA LEU A 214 -0.44 -29.60 -12.54
C LEU A 214 -0.67 -28.53 -11.45
N LYS A 215 0.38 -27.98 -10.86
CA LYS A 215 0.29 -26.81 -9.98
C LYS A 215 0.23 -25.55 -10.84
N ALA A 216 -0.86 -25.41 -11.55
CA ALA A 216 -1.19 -24.15 -12.19
C ALA A 216 -1.41 -23.07 -11.14
N TYR A 217 -1.07 -21.84 -11.54
CA TYR A 217 -1.39 -20.62 -10.81
C TYR A 217 -2.83 -20.66 -10.27
N GLY A 218 -3.00 -20.48 -8.99
CA GLY A 218 -4.29 -20.39 -8.33
C GLY A 218 -4.50 -19.00 -7.74
#